data_d1da48beabdea42fe826ea6a4d0ce8bc
#
_entry.id   d1da48beabdea42fe826ea6a4d0ce8bc
#
_cell.length_a   1.000
_cell.length_b   1.000
_cell.length_c   1.000
_cell.angle_alpha   90.00
_cell.angle_beta   90.00
_cell.angle_gamma   90.00
#
_symmetry.space_group_name_H-M   'P 1'
#
loop_
_entity.id
_entity.type
_entity.pdbx_description
1 polymer ?
#
loop_
_entity_poly.entity_id
_entity_poly.type
_entity_poly.pdbx_seq_one_letter_code
_entity_poly.pdbx_strand_id
1 'polypeptide(L)'
;MEKAYKNLGFLLILLIPFTFMGFYKTYFNQFPTFEETNTYIHIHATIASIWVLMLIAQPLLIRKKKYKLHKQIGKISYLVFPLLILSFIPGMVRIANSDAPAILFFPLSDVIMLVLFYSLAIYHKRNTPKHM
;
A
#
# COMPACT_ATOMS: atom_id res chain seq x y z
N MET A 1 -23.10 9.30 7.06
CA MET A 1 -21.87 8.51 7.21
C MET A 1 -22.06 7.61 8.42
N GLU A 2 -22.00 6.30 8.24
CA GLU A 2 -22.15 5.36 9.36
C GLU A 2 -21.04 5.57 10.39
N LYS A 3 -21.38 5.37 11.68
CA LYS A 3 -20.42 5.56 12.78
C LYS A 3 -19.15 4.70 12.62
N ALA A 4 -19.27 3.52 11.98
CA ALA A 4 -18.17 2.59 11.71
C ALA A 4 -17.02 3.21 10.91
N TYR A 5 -17.29 4.11 9.97
CA TYR A 5 -16.25 4.70 9.11
C TYR A 5 -15.69 6.03 9.63
N LYS A 6 -16.28 6.56 10.71
CA LYS A 6 -15.87 7.86 11.26
C LYS A 6 -14.40 7.89 11.67
N ASN A 7 -13.87 6.77 12.15
CA ASN A 7 -12.52 6.65 12.68
C ASN A 7 -11.55 5.88 11.76
N LEU A 8 -12.03 5.36 10.62
CA LEU A 8 -11.21 4.55 9.71
C LEU A 8 -9.92 5.27 9.28
N GLY A 9 -10.00 6.57 8.97
CA GLY A 9 -8.81 7.34 8.58
C GLY A 9 -7.77 7.43 9.68
N PHE A 10 -8.18 7.53 10.95
CA PHE A 10 -7.24 7.51 12.08
C PHE A 10 -6.67 6.12 12.33
N LEU A 11 -7.48 5.08 12.16
CA LEU A 11 -6.99 3.70 12.26
C LEU A 11 -5.91 3.43 11.20
N LEU A 12 -6.12 3.91 9.97
CA LEU A 12 -5.15 3.74 8.89
C LEU A 12 -3.84 4.54 9.10
N ILE A 13 -3.82 5.57 9.95
CA ILE A 13 -2.56 6.25 10.33
C ILE A 13 -1.62 5.28 11.05
N LEU A 14 -2.16 4.27 11.75
CA LEU A 14 -1.34 3.23 12.39
C LEU A 14 -0.52 2.40 11.37
N LEU A 15 -0.88 2.42 10.09
CA LEU A 15 -0.04 1.79 9.05
C LEU A 15 1.36 2.39 9.00
N ILE A 16 1.54 3.67 9.34
CA ILE A 16 2.85 4.33 9.33
C ILE A 16 3.81 3.64 10.32
N PRO A 17 3.53 3.61 11.65
CA PRO A 17 4.42 2.94 12.58
C PRO A 17 4.56 1.43 12.29
N PHE A 18 3.51 0.74 11.86
CA PHE A 18 3.61 -0.67 11.47
C PHE A 18 4.52 -0.88 10.26
N THR A 19 4.46 0.00 9.26
CA THR A 19 5.38 -0.04 8.11
C THR A 19 6.83 0.17 8.58
N PHE A 20 7.08 1.16 9.45
CA PHE A 20 8.41 1.39 10.01
C PHE A 20 8.92 0.19 10.79
N MET A 21 8.11 -0.42 11.65
CA MET A 21 8.49 -1.58 12.44
C MET A 21 8.76 -2.80 11.54
N GLY A 22 7.88 -3.07 10.58
CA GLY A 22 7.99 -4.22 9.67
C GLY A 22 9.22 -4.16 8.76
N PHE A 23 9.58 -2.97 8.28
CA PHE A 23 10.73 -2.76 7.39
C PHE A 23 11.96 -2.18 8.09
N TYR A 24 11.96 -2.10 9.42
CA TYR A 24 13.07 -1.51 10.16
C TYR A 24 14.38 -2.25 9.86
N LYS A 25 14.41 -3.57 10.07
CA LYS A 25 15.64 -4.38 9.89
C LYS A 25 16.07 -4.47 8.42
N THR A 26 15.14 -4.52 7.49
CA THR A 26 15.43 -4.79 6.08
C THR A 26 15.67 -3.54 5.24
N TYR A 27 15.27 -2.37 5.74
CA TYR A 27 15.37 -1.13 4.99
C TYR A 27 15.83 0.07 5.85
N PHE A 28 15.06 0.46 6.87
CA PHE A 28 15.32 1.71 7.60
C PHE A 28 16.60 1.70 8.43
N ASN A 29 17.00 0.55 8.96
CA ASN A 29 18.23 0.40 9.74
C ASN A 29 19.51 0.62 8.90
N GLN A 30 19.39 0.58 7.57
CA GLN A 30 20.51 0.81 6.65
C GLN A 30 20.77 2.30 6.37
N PHE A 31 19.92 3.20 6.89
CA PHE A 31 20.14 4.63 6.76
C PHE A 31 21.43 5.07 7.49
N PRO A 32 22.28 5.95 6.89
CA PRO A 32 22.07 6.66 5.63
C PRO A 32 22.68 5.98 4.39
N THR A 33 23.49 4.93 4.54
CA THR A 33 24.32 4.40 3.43
C THR A 33 23.58 3.43 2.52
N PHE A 34 22.60 2.67 3.05
CA PHE A 34 21.82 1.66 2.30
C PHE A 34 22.68 0.67 1.49
N GLU A 35 23.82 0.23 2.03
CA GLU A 35 24.82 -0.61 1.34
C GLU A 35 24.27 -1.96 0.87
N GLU A 36 23.32 -2.55 1.61
CA GLU A 36 22.71 -3.83 1.27
C GLU A 36 21.42 -3.68 0.45
N THR A 37 21.07 -2.43 0.05
CA THR A 37 19.82 -2.14 -0.63
C THR A 37 20.03 -1.91 -2.13
N ASN A 38 19.28 -2.64 -2.96
CA ASN A 38 19.29 -2.48 -4.40
C ASN A 38 18.31 -1.39 -4.87
N THR A 39 18.55 -0.81 -6.03
CA THR A 39 17.73 0.24 -6.64
C THR A 39 16.25 -0.13 -6.71
N TYR A 40 15.92 -1.39 -7.04
CA TYR A 40 14.52 -1.83 -7.11
C TYR A 40 13.80 -1.79 -5.74
N ILE A 41 14.53 -2.00 -4.63
CA ILE A 41 13.97 -1.91 -3.28
C ILE A 41 13.61 -0.45 -2.96
N HIS A 42 14.45 0.51 -3.35
CA HIS A 42 14.13 1.94 -3.21
C HIS A 42 12.91 2.34 -4.03
N ILE A 43 12.81 1.86 -5.27
CA ILE A 43 11.65 2.10 -6.14
C ILE A 43 10.39 1.53 -5.49
N HIS A 44 10.43 0.26 -5.05
CA HIS A 44 9.32 -0.38 -4.37
C HIS A 44 8.92 0.39 -3.08
N ALA A 45 9.88 0.71 -2.22
CA ALA A 45 9.64 1.44 -0.98
C ALA A 45 8.99 2.81 -1.24
N THR A 46 9.43 3.52 -2.27
CA THR A 46 8.85 4.81 -2.66
C THR A 46 7.39 4.66 -3.12
N ILE A 47 7.12 3.72 -4.04
CA ILE A 47 5.76 3.49 -4.56
C ILE A 47 4.84 3.00 -3.44
N ALA A 48 5.32 2.09 -2.59
CA ALA A 48 4.56 1.58 -1.44
C ALA A 48 4.25 2.69 -0.43
N SER A 49 5.19 3.60 -0.17
CA SER A 49 4.96 4.76 0.70
C SER A 49 3.88 5.68 0.14
N ILE A 50 3.93 5.98 -1.17
CA ILE A 50 2.89 6.76 -1.84
C ILE A 50 1.53 6.07 -1.70
N TRP A 51 1.49 4.75 -1.89
CA TRP A 51 0.26 3.96 -1.74
C TRP A 51 -0.31 4.04 -0.32
N VAL A 52 0.50 3.85 0.71
CA VAL A 52 0.08 3.96 2.12
C VAL A 52 -0.48 5.36 2.41
N LEU A 53 0.19 6.41 1.94
CA LEU A 53 -0.30 7.79 2.10
C LEU A 53 -1.64 7.99 1.39
N MET A 54 -1.83 7.41 0.21
CA MET A 54 -3.12 7.47 -0.50
C MET A 54 -4.22 6.74 0.28
N LEU A 55 -3.95 5.55 0.85
CA LEU A 55 -4.91 4.81 1.69
C LEU A 55 -5.35 5.64 2.91
N ILE A 56 -4.43 6.34 3.56
CA ILE A 56 -4.71 7.20 4.71
C ILE A 56 -5.51 8.44 4.28
N ALA A 57 -5.11 9.06 3.17
CA ALA A 57 -5.73 10.29 2.68
C ALA A 57 -7.19 10.08 2.25
N GLN A 58 -7.53 8.95 1.62
CA GLN A 58 -8.85 8.70 1.07
C GLN A 58 -9.99 8.85 2.10
N PRO A 59 -10.03 8.14 3.23
CA PRO A 59 -11.11 8.30 4.22
C PRO A 59 -11.05 9.65 4.95
N LEU A 60 -9.85 10.23 5.15
CA LEU A 60 -9.72 11.56 5.75
C LEU A 60 -10.33 12.66 4.87
N LEU A 61 -10.19 12.56 3.55
CA LEU A 61 -10.78 13.49 2.60
C LEU A 61 -12.31 13.39 2.58
N ILE A 62 -12.86 12.18 2.66
CA ILE A 62 -14.32 11.97 2.80
C ILE A 62 -14.81 12.60 4.10
N ARG A 63 -14.12 12.36 5.22
CA ARG A 63 -14.46 12.94 6.52
C ARG A 63 -14.47 14.47 6.50
N LYS A 64 -13.49 15.07 5.81
CA LYS A 64 -13.39 16.52 5.61
C LYS A 64 -14.30 17.05 4.50
N LYS A 65 -15.19 16.22 3.92
CA LYS A 65 -16.09 16.56 2.80
C LYS A 65 -15.36 17.07 1.55
N LYS A 66 -14.05 16.77 1.40
CA LYS A 66 -13.25 17.15 0.23
C LYS A 66 -13.40 16.15 -0.91
N TYR A 67 -14.63 15.93 -1.39
CA TYR A 67 -14.96 14.90 -2.38
C TYR A 67 -14.26 15.08 -3.72
N LYS A 68 -13.98 16.33 -4.14
CA LYS A 68 -13.25 16.60 -5.39
C LYS A 68 -11.84 16.02 -5.32
N LEU A 69 -11.14 16.27 -4.22
CA LEU A 69 -9.77 15.78 -4.02
C LEU A 69 -9.73 14.26 -3.83
N HIS A 70 -10.70 13.68 -3.07
CA HIS A 70 -10.88 12.24 -3.00
C HIS A 70 -10.97 11.58 -4.38
N LYS A 71 -11.80 12.13 -5.27
CA LYS A 71 -11.95 11.62 -6.65
C LYS A 71 -10.68 11.78 -7.49
N GLN A 72 -9.93 12.86 -7.32
CA GLN A 72 -8.67 13.09 -8.04
C GLN A 72 -7.61 12.06 -7.60
N ILE A 73 -7.39 11.89 -6.30
CA ILE A 73 -6.47 10.88 -5.76
C ILE A 73 -6.92 9.47 -6.17
N GLY A 74 -8.23 9.18 -6.13
CA GLY A 74 -8.78 7.92 -6.63
C GLY A 74 -8.50 7.66 -8.11
N LYS A 75 -8.45 8.70 -8.96
CA LYS A 75 -8.01 8.55 -10.36
C LYS A 75 -6.51 8.26 -10.47
N ILE A 76 -5.68 8.89 -9.65
CA ILE A 76 -4.23 8.65 -9.61
C ILE A 76 -3.95 7.21 -9.19
N SER A 77 -4.79 6.60 -8.35
CA SER A 77 -4.63 5.21 -7.92
C SER A 77 -4.66 4.21 -9.08
N TYR A 78 -5.35 4.51 -10.19
CA TYR A 78 -5.34 3.66 -11.38
C TYR A 78 -3.95 3.53 -12.02
N LEU A 79 -3.06 4.51 -11.80
CA LEU A 79 -1.67 4.45 -12.24
C LEU A 79 -0.76 3.87 -11.15
N VAL A 80 -0.90 4.36 -9.92
CA VAL A 80 -0.03 3.97 -8.79
C VAL A 80 -0.20 2.50 -8.44
N PHE A 81 -1.42 1.96 -8.49
CA PHE A 81 -1.68 0.57 -8.11
C PHE A 81 -1.00 -0.45 -9.02
N PRO A 82 -1.11 -0.39 -10.36
CA PRO A 82 -0.34 -1.29 -11.23
C PRO A 82 1.17 -1.17 -11.02
N LEU A 83 1.70 0.05 -10.83
CA LEU A 83 3.12 0.26 -10.56
C LEU A 83 3.53 -0.40 -9.23
N LEU A 84 2.68 -0.32 -8.21
CA LEU A 84 2.91 -1.01 -6.93
C LEU A 84 2.99 -2.52 -7.15
N ILE A 85 2.03 -3.13 -7.85
CA ILE A 85 2.03 -4.57 -8.11
C ILE A 85 3.28 -4.99 -8.89
N LEU A 86 3.63 -4.26 -9.95
CA LEU A 86 4.83 -4.53 -10.73
C LEU A 86 6.12 -4.42 -9.90
N SER A 87 6.15 -3.53 -8.93
CA SER A 87 7.32 -3.34 -8.06
C SER A 87 7.59 -4.51 -7.11
N PHE A 88 6.63 -5.41 -6.88
CA PHE A 88 6.84 -6.66 -6.12
C PHE A 88 7.63 -7.71 -6.92
N ILE A 89 7.57 -7.68 -8.25
CA ILE A 89 8.10 -8.76 -9.11
C ILE A 89 9.59 -9.02 -8.88
N PRO A 90 10.50 -8.00 -8.90
CA PRO A 90 11.92 -8.26 -8.71
C PRO A 90 12.23 -8.91 -7.34
N GLY A 91 11.55 -8.46 -6.29
CA GLY A 91 11.68 -9.04 -4.95
C GLY A 91 11.21 -10.50 -4.90
N MET A 92 10.06 -10.79 -5.51
CA MET A 92 9.50 -12.14 -5.57
C MET A 92 10.39 -13.09 -6.36
N VAL A 93 10.94 -12.65 -7.50
CA VAL A 93 11.90 -13.45 -8.30
C VAL A 93 13.17 -13.73 -7.49
N ARG A 94 13.69 -12.74 -6.76
CA ARG A 94 14.84 -12.94 -5.89
C ARG A 94 14.58 -13.99 -4.80
N ILE A 95 13.42 -13.91 -4.14
CA ILE A 95 13.04 -14.87 -3.08
C ILE A 95 12.84 -16.27 -3.68
N ALA A 96 12.19 -16.40 -4.84
CA ALA A 96 11.97 -17.69 -5.50
C ALA A 96 13.27 -18.40 -5.84
N ASN A 97 14.34 -17.66 -6.14
CA ASN A 97 15.67 -18.19 -6.47
C ASN A 97 16.63 -18.23 -5.26
N SER A 98 16.14 -18.00 -4.03
CA SER A 98 16.94 -18.05 -2.81
C SER A 98 16.88 -19.44 -2.14
N ASP A 99 17.69 -19.63 -1.10
CA ASP A 99 17.69 -20.87 -0.29
C ASP A 99 16.42 -21.06 0.55
N ALA A 100 15.55 -20.04 0.60
CA ALA A 100 14.32 -20.06 1.39
C ALA A 100 13.08 -19.64 0.55
N PRO A 101 12.74 -20.38 -0.54
CA PRO A 101 11.65 -20.00 -1.44
C PRO A 101 10.26 -20.00 -0.77
N ALA A 102 10.12 -20.71 0.36
CA ALA A 102 8.88 -20.71 1.15
C ALA A 102 8.48 -19.30 1.65
N ILE A 103 9.45 -18.39 1.83
CA ILE A 103 9.19 -17.00 2.23
C ILE A 103 8.41 -16.24 1.15
N LEU A 104 8.39 -16.71 -0.09
CA LEU A 104 7.58 -16.15 -1.19
C LEU A 104 6.09 -16.08 -0.85
N PHE A 105 5.62 -16.94 0.06
CA PHE A 105 4.23 -16.92 0.53
C PHE A 105 3.81 -15.53 1.02
N PHE A 106 4.66 -14.81 1.73
CA PHE A 106 4.30 -13.48 2.29
C PHE A 106 4.04 -12.44 1.20
N PRO A 107 4.99 -12.09 0.32
CA PRO A 107 4.72 -11.08 -0.71
C PRO A 107 3.66 -11.53 -1.72
N LEU A 108 3.51 -12.83 -1.96
CA LEU A 108 2.44 -13.35 -2.83
C LEU A 108 1.06 -13.14 -2.20
N SER A 109 0.90 -13.42 -0.90
CA SER A 109 -0.36 -13.17 -0.19
C SER A 109 -0.67 -11.67 -0.13
N ASP A 110 0.32 -10.81 0.08
CA ASP A 110 0.15 -9.36 0.06
C ASP A 110 -0.37 -8.87 -1.30
N VAL A 111 0.22 -9.34 -2.40
CA VAL A 111 -0.22 -9.00 -3.77
C VAL A 111 -1.66 -9.47 -4.00
N ILE A 112 -2.01 -10.71 -3.62
CA ILE A 112 -3.36 -11.24 -3.77
C ILE A 112 -4.37 -10.39 -2.99
N MET A 113 -4.07 -10.06 -1.73
CA MET A 113 -4.95 -9.26 -0.88
C MET A 113 -5.09 -7.83 -1.41
N LEU A 114 -4.00 -7.20 -1.86
CA LEU A 114 -4.02 -5.88 -2.46
C LEU A 114 -4.90 -5.85 -3.71
N VAL A 115 -4.74 -6.83 -4.62
CA VAL A 115 -5.54 -6.94 -5.85
C VAL A 115 -7.01 -7.16 -5.51
N LEU A 116 -7.31 -8.05 -4.55
CA LEU A 116 -8.68 -8.33 -4.14
C LEU A 116 -9.36 -7.08 -3.58
N PHE A 117 -8.76 -6.43 -2.58
CA PHE A 117 -9.37 -5.27 -1.93
C PHE A 117 -9.47 -4.07 -2.86
N TYR A 118 -8.45 -3.81 -3.69
CA TYR A 118 -8.51 -2.73 -4.66
C TYR A 118 -9.61 -2.97 -5.71
N SER A 119 -9.72 -4.20 -6.23
CA SER A 119 -10.75 -4.57 -7.20
C SER A 119 -12.16 -4.40 -6.60
N LEU A 120 -12.36 -4.84 -5.35
CA LEU A 120 -13.63 -4.65 -4.63
C LEU A 120 -13.95 -3.16 -4.42
N ALA A 121 -12.97 -2.36 -4.04
CA ALA A 121 -13.15 -0.92 -3.87
C ALA A 121 -13.56 -0.24 -5.19
N ILE A 122 -12.93 -0.60 -6.31
CA ILE A 122 -13.30 -0.06 -7.63
C ILE A 122 -14.67 -0.58 -8.10
N TYR A 123 -14.95 -1.86 -7.91
CA TYR A 123 -16.24 -2.46 -8.27
C TYR A 123 -17.39 -1.75 -7.53
N HIS A 124 -17.22 -1.49 -6.25
CA HIS A 124 -18.23 -0.86 -5.40
C HIS A 124 -18.19 0.69 -5.38
N LYS A 125 -17.39 1.33 -6.22
CA LYS A 125 -17.17 2.79 -6.19
C LYS A 125 -18.46 3.65 -6.28
N ARG A 126 -19.56 3.10 -6.81
CA ARG A 126 -20.87 3.76 -6.88
C ARG A 126 -21.75 3.46 -5.68
N ASN A 127 -21.38 2.49 -4.85
CA ASN A 127 -22.14 2.11 -3.65
C ASN A 127 -21.31 2.51 -2.42
N THR A 128 -21.62 3.68 -1.85
CA THR A 128 -20.84 4.27 -0.76
C THR A 128 -20.60 3.34 0.43
N PRO A 129 -21.60 2.57 0.96
CA PRO A 129 -21.36 1.66 2.09
C PRO A 129 -20.40 0.51 1.77
N LYS A 130 -20.36 0.03 0.52
CA LYS A 130 -19.51 -1.09 0.10
C LYS A 130 -18.14 -0.65 -0.42
N HIS A 131 -18.02 0.62 -0.82
CA HIS A 131 -16.77 1.17 -1.33
C HIS A 131 -15.81 1.56 -0.19
N MET A 132 -16.34 1.93 0.94
CA MET A 132 -15.59 2.28 2.14
C MET A 132 -15.36 1.07 3.03
#